data_3797046a5c48848f7553a644cf81d5a4
#
_entry.id   3797046a5c48848f7553a644cf81d5a4
#
_cell.length_a   1.000
_cell.length_b   1.000
_cell.length_c   1.000
_cell.angle_alpha   90.00
_cell.angle_beta   90.00
_cell.angle_gamma   90.00
#
_symmetry.space_group_name_H-M   'P 1'
#
loop_
_entity.id
_entity.type
_entity.pdbx_description
1 polymer ?
#
loop_
_entity_poly.entity_id
_entity_poly.type
_entity_poly.pdbx_seq_one_letter_code
_entity_poly.pdbx_strand_id
1 'polypeptide(L)'
;MFFRLSLVLALMAAMALFTFTRPARAEPDEIHYAPPENLERLDVALIGAARERIDLAAFDLTDRPVIDALIAARRRGVALRLVLDPHENHAFDRLFEIEDRIRLKAPGPFMHLKSYLIDRRLLRTGSANLTASGLKQQDNDLLVLRQPLAARAFAERFERIWAAARPLPGMAAAAPAPARRDCAIKGNINMQGERLYHLPGGRGYDRVIIDTAHGERWFCSEREAVAAGWRRAGGR
;
A
#
# COMPACT_ATOMS: atom_id res chain seq x y z
N MET A 1 90.89 -21.39 -0.31
CA MET A 1 90.10 -20.49 0.57
C MET A 1 88.73 -20.36 -0.07
N PHE A 2 87.78 -21.28 0.28
CA PHE A 2 86.47 -21.39 -0.36
C PHE A 2 85.38 -21.02 0.64
N PHE A 3 84.68 -19.92 0.38
CA PHE A 3 83.47 -19.52 1.12
C PHE A 3 82.28 -20.24 0.54
N ARG A 4 81.64 -21.08 1.34
CA ARG A 4 80.32 -21.68 1.00
C ARG A 4 79.24 -20.78 1.54
N LEU A 5 78.47 -20.21 0.63
CA LEU A 5 77.27 -19.44 0.92
C LEU A 5 76.01 -20.40 0.96
N SER A 6 75.52 -20.63 2.17
CA SER A 6 74.30 -21.44 2.36
C SER A 6 73.04 -20.57 2.19
N LEU A 7 72.31 -20.84 1.13
CA LEU A 7 71.02 -20.19 0.86
C LEU A 7 69.88 -20.93 1.64
N VAL A 8 69.37 -20.32 2.68
CA VAL A 8 68.23 -20.82 3.44
C VAL A 8 66.97 -20.32 2.74
N LEU A 9 66.25 -21.22 2.07
CA LEU A 9 64.95 -20.95 1.43
C LEU A 9 63.87 -21.01 2.52
N ALA A 10 63.37 -19.86 2.96
CA ALA A 10 62.23 -19.78 3.86
C ALA A 10 60.91 -19.95 3.04
N LEU A 11 60.30 -21.11 3.13
CA LEU A 11 58.97 -21.40 2.54
C LEU A 11 57.92 -20.79 3.44
N MET A 12 57.43 -19.61 3.10
CA MET A 12 56.26 -19.00 3.74
C MET A 12 54.98 -19.68 3.20
N ALA A 13 54.44 -20.63 3.92
CA ALA A 13 53.13 -21.21 3.64
C ALA A 13 52.06 -20.18 4.02
N ALA A 14 51.54 -19.45 3.04
CA ALA A 14 50.35 -18.61 3.21
C ALA A 14 49.11 -19.51 3.33
N MET A 15 48.70 -19.77 4.56
CA MET A 15 47.47 -20.49 4.88
C MET A 15 46.33 -19.51 4.65
N ALA A 16 45.74 -19.54 3.44
CA ALA A 16 44.50 -18.81 3.13
C ALA A 16 43.37 -19.41 3.96
N LEU A 17 42.98 -18.71 5.04
CA LEU A 17 41.77 -19.00 5.80
C LEU A 17 40.58 -18.71 4.89
N PHE A 18 40.12 -19.73 4.14
CA PHE A 18 38.80 -19.72 3.52
C PHE A 18 37.78 -19.79 4.63
N THR A 19 37.29 -18.65 5.08
CA THR A 19 36.09 -18.58 5.91
C THR A 19 34.90 -19.00 5.02
N PHE A 20 34.53 -20.27 5.12
CA PHE A 20 33.26 -20.74 4.59
C PHE A 20 32.15 -20.01 5.36
N THR A 21 31.68 -18.90 4.82
CA THR A 21 30.42 -18.31 5.28
C THR A 21 29.32 -19.31 4.96
N ARG A 22 28.84 -20.00 5.97
CA ARG A 22 27.67 -20.89 5.85
C ARG A 22 26.54 -20.06 5.23
N PRO A 23 25.92 -20.46 4.11
CA PRO A 23 24.79 -19.71 3.58
C PRO A 23 23.75 -19.60 4.69
N ALA A 24 23.32 -18.36 4.98
CA ALA A 24 22.29 -18.13 5.96
C ALA A 24 21.09 -19.01 5.57
N ARG A 25 20.69 -19.90 6.47
CA ARG A 25 19.54 -20.77 6.24
C ARG A 25 18.34 -19.85 6.03
N ALA A 26 17.68 -19.98 4.88
CA ALA A 26 16.49 -19.20 4.61
C ALA A 26 15.48 -19.47 5.74
N GLU A 27 14.94 -18.41 6.32
CA GLU A 27 13.87 -18.54 7.31
C GLU A 27 12.68 -19.28 6.66
N PRO A 28 12.00 -20.16 7.40
CA PRO A 28 10.87 -20.90 6.88
C PRO A 28 9.68 -19.99 6.56
N ASP A 29 8.78 -20.47 5.73
CA ASP A 29 7.47 -19.86 5.56
C ASP A 29 6.64 -20.06 6.83
N GLU A 30 5.76 -19.11 7.13
CA GLU A 30 4.93 -19.09 8.33
C GLU A 30 3.46 -18.92 7.96
N ILE A 31 2.58 -19.53 8.77
CA ILE A 31 1.13 -19.37 8.69
C ILE A 31 0.62 -18.99 10.07
N HIS A 32 -0.16 -17.92 10.15
CA HIS A 32 -0.76 -17.40 11.37
C HIS A 32 -2.27 -17.28 11.23
N TYR A 33 -3.00 -17.39 12.32
CA TYR A 33 -4.46 -17.37 12.33
C TYR A 33 -5.02 -16.40 13.35
N ALA A 34 -5.95 -15.55 12.95
CA ALA A 34 -6.82 -14.80 13.85
C ALA A 34 -8.09 -15.64 14.11
N PRO A 35 -8.80 -15.42 15.23
CA PRO A 35 -8.50 -14.49 16.33
C PRO A 35 -7.50 -14.99 17.36
N PRO A 36 -7.02 -16.28 17.37
CA PRO A 36 -6.07 -16.73 18.40
C PRO A 36 -4.77 -15.93 18.44
N GLU A 37 -4.31 -15.48 17.26
CA GLU A 37 -3.15 -14.61 17.12
C GLU A 37 -3.56 -13.19 16.73
N ASN A 38 -2.77 -12.21 17.16
CA ASN A 38 -2.93 -10.83 16.73
C ASN A 38 -2.12 -10.58 15.46
N LEU A 39 -2.76 -10.71 14.30
CA LEU A 39 -2.13 -10.52 12.99
C LEU A 39 -1.73 -9.04 12.73
N GLU A 40 -2.36 -8.07 13.39
CA GLU A 40 -1.98 -6.64 13.32
C GLU A 40 -0.55 -6.43 13.81
N ARG A 41 -0.18 -7.06 14.94
CA ARG A 41 1.18 -6.96 15.48
C ARG A 41 2.22 -7.54 14.53
N LEU A 42 1.87 -8.63 13.86
CA LEU A 42 2.74 -9.25 12.88
C LEU A 42 2.92 -8.33 11.66
N ASP A 43 1.83 -7.81 11.08
CA ASP A 43 1.89 -6.86 9.96
C ASP A 43 2.72 -5.61 10.32
N VAL A 44 2.51 -5.03 11.51
CA VAL A 44 3.29 -3.88 11.99
C VAL A 44 4.78 -4.22 12.11
N ALA A 45 5.12 -5.40 12.64
CA ALA A 45 6.52 -5.84 12.77
C ALA A 45 7.18 -6.06 11.40
N LEU A 46 6.49 -6.73 10.48
CA LEU A 46 6.99 -6.98 9.12
C LEU A 46 7.24 -5.66 8.36
N ILE A 47 6.28 -4.74 8.38
CA ILE A 47 6.41 -3.40 7.76
C ILE A 47 7.52 -2.60 8.45
N GLY A 48 7.63 -2.71 9.77
CA GLY A 48 8.69 -2.08 10.56
C GLY A 48 10.10 -2.57 10.19
N ALA A 49 10.23 -3.82 9.77
CA ALA A 49 11.51 -4.43 9.36
C ALA A 49 11.93 -4.08 7.91
N ALA A 50 11.04 -3.52 7.09
CA ALA A 50 11.33 -3.15 5.71
C ALA A 50 12.47 -2.14 5.61
N ARG A 51 13.39 -2.35 4.64
CA ARG A 51 14.60 -1.55 4.44
C ARG A 51 14.61 -0.77 3.13
N GLU A 52 14.08 -1.36 2.06
CA GLU A 52 14.22 -0.83 0.71
C GLU A 52 12.86 -0.45 0.12
N ARG A 53 11.89 -1.38 0.16
CA ARG A 53 10.65 -1.22 -0.59
C ARG A 53 9.49 -2.03 -0.02
N ILE A 54 8.28 -1.47 -0.13
CA ILE A 54 7.01 -2.17 0.09
C ILE A 54 6.11 -1.94 -1.12
N ASP A 55 5.68 -3.02 -1.78
CA ASP A 55 4.66 -3.03 -2.81
C ASP A 55 3.40 -3.68 -2.23
N LEU A 56 2.34 -2.92 -2.04
CA LEU A 56 1.12 -3.35 -1.35
C LEU A 56 -0.08 -3.30 -2.28
N ALA A 57 -0.85 -4.38 -2.33
CA ALA A 57 -2.16 -4.47 -2.99
C ALA A 57 -3.20 -4.87 -1.94
N ALA A 58 -4.11 -3.96 -1.59
CA ALA A 58 -5.09 -4.18 -0.55
C ALA A 58 -6.51 -3.87 -1.01
N PHE A 59 -7.41 -4.85 -0.79
CA PHE A 59 -8.83 -4.66 -0.96
C PHE A 59 -9.36 -3.63 0.04
N ASP A 60 -9.02 -3.79 1.32
CA ASP A 60 -9.38 -2.88 2.40
C ASP A 60 -8.16 -2.61 3.29
N LEU A 61 -7.82 -1.34 3.48
CA LEU A 61 -6.71 -0.85 4.31
C LEU A 61 -7.22 0.27 5.20
N THR A 62 -7.71 -0.09 6.37
CA THR A 62 -8.30 0.84 7.36
C THR A 62 -7.74 0.68 8.77
N ASP A 63 -6.92 -0.35 9.01
CA ASP A 63 -6.26 -0.57 10.29
C ASP A 63 -5.22 0.52 10.57
N ARG A 64 -5.44 1.27 11.67
CA ARG A 64 -4.61 2.42 12.00
C ARG A 64 -3.16 2.05 12.31
N PRO A 65 -2.85 1.04 13.14
CA PRO A 65 -1.48 0.62 13.39
C PRO A 65 -0.71 0.22 12.14
N VAL A 66 -1.36 -0.45 11.18
CA VAL A 66 -0.76 -0.82 9.89
C VAL A 66 -0.47 0.43 9.04
N ILE A 67 -1.40 1.38 8.98
CA ILE A 67 -1.22 2.65 8.28
C ILE A 67 -0.07 3.44 8.89
N ASP A 68 -0.03 3.57 10.22
CA ASP A 68 1.03 4.26 10.94
C ASP A 68 2.42 3.62 10.68
N ALA A 69 2.47 2.28 10.59
CA ALA A 69 3.69 1.55 10.24
C ALA A 69 4.17 1.83 8.80
N LEU A 70 3.25 1.94 7.83
CA LEU A 70 3.56 2.33 6.44
C LEU A 70 4.10 3.76 6.37
N ILE A 71 3.47 4.70 7.08
CA ILE A 71 3.93 6.08 7.19
C ILE A 71 5.33 6.13 7.81
N ALA A 72 5.55 5.40 8.89
CA ALA A 72 6.87 5.30 9.52
C ALA A 72 7.92 4.67 8.60
N ALA A 73 7.57 3.67 7.79
CA ALA A 73 8.44 3.08 6.78
C ALA A 73 8.87 4.14 5.74
N ARG A 74 7.92 4.93 5.22
CA ARG A 74 8.24 6.04 4.33
C ARG A 74 9.19 7.06 4.95
N ARG A 75 8.94 7.45 6.20
CA ARG A 75 9.79 8.39 6.94
C ARG A 75 11.23 7.87 7.12
N ARG A 76 11.41 6.55 7.14
CA ARG A 76 12.72 5.89 7.13
C ARG A 76 13.39 5.85 5.75
N GLY A 77 12.70 6.29 4.69
CA GLY A 77 13.20 6.27 3.31
C GLY A 77 12.83 5.01 2.51
N VAL A 78 11.99 4.13 3.06
CA VAL A 78 11.48 2.95 2.34
C VAL A 78 10.59 3.40 1.18
N ALA A 79 10.85 2.89 -0.01
CA ALA A 79 10.03 3.17 -1.19
C ALA A 79 8.68 2.47 -1.06
N LEU A 80 7.58 3.23 -1.12
CA LEU A 80 6.22 2.67 -1.05
C LEU A 80 5.52 2.75 -2.40
N ARG A 81 4.78 1.71 -2.74
CA ARG A 81 3.76 1.70 -3.80
C ARG A 81 2.54 0.94 -3.29
N LEU A 82 1.40 1.59 -3.26
CA LEU A 82 0.15 1.00 -2.81
C LEU A 82 -0.88 1.03 -3.92
N VAL A 83 -1.53 -0.10 -4.19
CA VAL A 83 -2.76 -0.13 -5.01
C VAL A 83 -3.90 -0.54 -4.10
N LEU A 84 -4.91 0.31 -4.02
CA LEU A 84 -6.10 0.10 -3.21
C LEU A 84 -7.32 -0.11 -4.10
N ASP A 85 -8.24 -0.97 -3.67
CA ASP A 85 -9.55 -1.06 -4.32
C ASP A 85 -10.39 0.15 -3.95
N PRO A 86 -11.00 0.87 -4.90
CA PRO A 86 -11.75 2.10 -4.63
C PRO A 86 -13.08 1.86 -3.91
N HIS A 87 -13.60 0.63 -3.90
CA HIS A 87 -14.92 0.35 -3.34
C HIS A 87 -14.90 0.23 -1.81
N GLU A 88 -13.78 -0.20 -1.22
CA GLU A 88 -13.69 -0.48 0.22
C GLU A 88 -12.79 0.50 0.97
N ASN A 89 -11.94 1.26 0.27
CA ASN A 89 -11.03 2.18 0.92
C ASN A 89 -11.65 3.58 1.03
N HIS A 90 -12.03 3.96 2.25
CA HIS A 90 -12.67 5.24 2.56
C HIS A 90 -11.86 6.09 3.56
N ALA A 91 -10.76 5.55 4.09
CA ALA A 91 -9.93 6.21 5.09
C ALA A 91 -8.74 6.97 4.46
N PHE A 92 -8.94 7.57 3.28
CA PHE A 92 -7.86 8.33 2.59
C PHE A 92 -7.34 9.51 3.41
N ASP A 93 -8.14 10.08 4.31
CA ASP A 93 -7.71 11.10 5.27
C ASP A 93 -6.58 10.62 6.19
N ARG A 94 -6.53 9.32 6.50
CA ARG A 94 -5.45 8.71 7.30
C ARG A 94 -4.21 8.39 6.49
N LEU A 95 -4.36 8.29 5.17
CA LEU A 95 -3.29 7.97 4.23
C LEU A 95 -2.63 9.23 3.65
N PHE A 96 -3.04 10.43 4.11
CA PHE A 96 -2.58 11.73 3.61
C PHE A 96 -1.05 11.80 3.48
N GLU A 97 -0.29 11.34 4.47
CA GLU A 97 1.17 11.40 4.43
C GLU A 97 1.83 10.50 3.37
N ILE A 98 1.09 9.55 2.81
CA ILE A 98 1.56 8.61 1.79
C ILE A 98 0.69 8.59 0.54
N GLU A 99 -0.22 9.55 0.38
CA GLU A 99 -1.19 9.60 -0.72
C GLU A 99 -0.54 9.61 -2.11
N ASP A 100 0.62 10.27 -2.25
CA ASP A 100 1.43 10.30 -3.47
C ASP A 100 2.01 8.92 -3.85
N ARG A 101 1.91 7.94 -2.98
CA ARG A 101 2.35 6.56 -3.16
C ARG A 101 1.21 5.61 -3.49
N ILE A 102 -0.02 6.14 -3.52
CA ILE A 102 -1.24 5.37 -3.71
C ILE A 102 -1.76 5.52 -5.13
N ARG A 103 -2.18 4.39 -5.69
CA ARG A 103 -3.00 4.33 -6.89
C ARG A 103 -4.29 3.57 -6.60
N LEU A 104 -5.35 3.93 -7.29
CA LEU A 104 -6.61 3.20 -7.24
C LEU A 104 -6.66 2.16 -8.35
N LYS A 105 -7.15 0.98 -8.03
CA LYS A 105 -7.41 -0.10 -8.98
C LYS A 105 -8.26 0.42 -10.15
N ALA A 106 -7.84 0.11 -11.36
CA ALA A 106 -8.63 0.42 -12.55
C ALA A 106 -10.00 -0.28 -12.53
N PRO A 107 -11.04 0.29 -13.16
CA PRO A 107 -12.35 -0.34 -13.28
C PRO A 107 -12.28 -1.79 -13.80
N GLY A 108 -13.21 -2.63 -13.38
CA GLY A 108 -13.26 -4.04 -13.71
C GLY A 108 -13.45 -4.91 -12.48
N PRO A 109 -13.04 -6.18 -12.51
CA PRO A 109 -13.17 -7.09 -11.36
C PRO A 109 -12.50 -6.51 -10.11
N PHE A 110 -13.06 -6.76 -8.92
CA PHE A 110 -12.48 -6.34 -7.65
C PHE A 110 -11.03 -6.81 -7.52
N MET A 111 -10.18 -5.94 -6.97
CA MET A 111 -8.84 -6.32 -6.57
C MET A 111 -8.90 -6.81 -5.12
N HIS A 112 -9.20 -8.10 -4.95
CA HIS A 112 -9.46 -8.67 -3.63
C HIS A 112 -8.20 -9.20 -2.92
N LEU A 113 -7.03 -8.66 -3.27
CA LEU A 113 -5.76 -9.02 -2.62
C LEU A 113 -5.65 -8.35 -1.24
N LYS A 114 -4.97 -9.03 -0.34
CA LYS A 114 -4.55 -8.57 0.97
C LYS A 114 -3.07 -8.91 1.10
N SER A 115 -2.27 -8.35 0.21
CA SER A 115 -0.89 -8.83 0.04
C SER A 115 0.08 -7.67 -0.11
N TYR A 116 1.27 -7.85 0.45
CA TYR A 116 2.38 -6.95 0.19
C TYR A 116 3.71 -7.70 0.13
N LEU A 117 4.62 -7.15 -0.67
CA LEU A 117 5.97 -7.65 -0.85
C LEU A 117 6.97 -6.68 -0.23
N ILE A 118 7.78 -7.15 0.71
CA ILE A 118 8.85 -6.39 1.35
C ILE A 118 10.19 -6.75 0.71
N ASP A 119 10.95 -5.72 0.32
CA ASP A 119 12.35 -5.81 -0.14
C ASP A 119 12.53 -6.87 -1.23
N ARG A 120 11.49 -7.10 -2.03
CA ARG A 120 11.42 -8.12 -3.12
C ARG A 120 11.69 -9.56 -2.66
N ARG A 121 11.56 -9.85 -1.37
CA ARG A 121 11.93 -11.15 -0.77
C ARG A 121 10.83 -11.78 0.06
N LEU A 122 10.12 -10.98 0.84
CA LEU A 122 9.13 -11.47 1.77
C LEU A 122 7.75 -11.08 1.28
N LEU A 123 6.93 -12.08 0.96
CA LEU A 123 5.53 -11.89 0.60
C LEU A 123 4.64 -12.18 1.79
N ARG A 124 3.89 -11.17 2.24
CA ARG A 124 2.74 -11.36 3.11
C ARG A 124 1.49 -11.51 2.25
N THR A 125 0.69 -12.53 2.50
CA THR A 125 -0.58 -12.78 1.81
C THR A 125 -1.56 -13.48 2.76
N GLY A 126 -2.76 -13.86 2.30
CA GLY A 126 -3.77 -14.56 3.07
C GLY A 126 -5.16 -13.96 2.94
N SER A 127 -6.09 -14.40 3.78
CA SER A 127 -7.48 -13.95 3.76
C SER A 127 -7.71 -12.65 4.54
N ALA A 128 -6.85 -12.34 5.53
CA ALA A 128 -7.02 -11.22 6.44
C ALA A 128 -6.92 -9.86 5.74
N ASN A 129 -8.04 -9.12 5.66
CA ASN A 129 -8.04 -7.71 5.29
C ASN A 129 -7.19 -6.90 6.29
N LEU A 130 -6.58 -5.82 5.82
CA LEU A 130 -5.80 -4.91 6.66
C LEU A 130 -6.73 -3.96 7.43
N THR A 131 -7.66 -4.55 8.17
CA THR A 131 -8.67 -3.88 9.00
C THR A 131 -8.60 -4.38 10.43
N ALA A 132 -9.05 -3.59 11.39
CA ALA A 132 -9.03 -3.97 12.80
C ALA A 132 -9.78 -5.29 13.07
N SER A 133 -10.91 -5.52 12.40
CA SER A 133 -11.67 -6.76 12.54
C SER A 133 -11.01 -7.92 11.79
N GLY A 134 -10.51 -7.69 10.58
CA GLY A 134 -9.87 -8.72 9.76
C GLY A 134 -8.60 -9.29 10.40
N LEU A 135 -7.86 -8.45 11.10
CA LEU A 135 -6.58 -8.84 11.71
C LEU A 135 -6.70 -9.41 13.12
N LYS A 136 -7.87 -9.27 13.79
CA LYS A 136 -8.01 -9.62 15.22
C LYS A 136 -9.27 -10.37 15.61
N GLN A 137 -10.34 -10.31 14.82
CA GLN A 137 -11.68 -10.73 15.25
C GLN A 137 -12.34 -11.77 14.34
N GLN A 138 -11.91 -11.85 13.09
CA GLN A 138 -12.45 -12.76 12.10
C GLN A 138 -11.57 -14.01 11.97
N ASP A 139 -12.15 -15.14 11.61
CA ASP A 139 -11.40 -16.36 11.27
C ASP A 139 -10.66 -16.12 9.94
N ASN A 140 -9.43 -15.65 10.04
CA ASN A 140 -8.57 -15.34 8.91
C ASN A 140 -7.18 -15.94 9.08
N ASP A 141 -6.50 -16.11 7.94
CA ASP A 141 -5.10 -16.50 7.87
C ASP A 141 -4.22 -15.35 7.37
N LEU A 142 -2.96 -15.43 7.74
CA LEU A 142 -1.86 -14.63 7.22
C LEU A 142 -0.68 -15.54 6.96
N LEU A 143 -0.16 -15.52 5.76
CA LEU A 143 1.02 -16.27 5.35
C LEU A 143 2.21 -15.31 5.15
N VAL A 144 3.35 -15.69 5.67
CA VAL A 144 4.64 -15.04 5.41
C VAL A 144 5.48 -15.99 4.57
N LEU A 145 5.62 -15.68 3.29
CA LEU A 145 6.31 -16.52 2.32
C LEU A 145 7.66 -15.90 1.96
N ARG A 146 8.74 -16.68 2.12
CA ARG A 146 10.11 -16.25 1.85
C ARG A 146 10.71 -16.92 0.61
N GLN A 147 9.92 -17.71 -0.08
CA GLN A 147 10.34 -18.41 -1.28
C GLN A 147 10.47 -17.43 -2.47
N PRO A 148 11.59 -17.42 -3.19
CA PRO A 148 11.81 -16.51 -4.32
C PRO A 148 10.75 -16.62 -5.42
N LEU A 149 10.16 -17.80 -5.61
CA LEU A 149 9.10 -18.00 -6.61
C LEU A 149 7.82 -17.26 -6.24
N ALA A 150 7.39 -17.32 -4.97
CA ALA A 150 6.21 -16.60 -4.48
C ALA A 150 6.40 -15.07 -4.59
N ALA A 151 7.56 -14.58 -4.16
CA ALA A 151 7.92 -13.16 -4.25
C ALA A 151 7.89 -12.66 -5.70
N ARG A 152 8.47 -13.43 -6.64
CA ARG A 152 8.49 -13.09 -8.07
C ARG A 152 7.08 -13.08 -8.66
N ALA A 153 6.29 -14.12 -8.40
CA ALA A 153 4.93 -14.23 -8.92
C ALA A 153 4.06 -13.04 -8.47
N PHE A 154 4.17 -12.64 -7.19
CA PHE A 154 3.47 -11.46 -6.69
C PHE A 154 4.01 -10.18 -7.34
N ALA A 155 5.32 -10.00 -7.44
CA ALA A 155 5.92 -8.81 -8.05
C ALA A 155 5.43 -8.61 -9.49
N GLU A 156 5.41 -9.67 -10.31
CA GLU A 156 4.90 -9.63 -11.68
C GLU A 156 3.40 -9.29 -11.72
N ARG A 157 2.62 -9.84 -10.80
CA ARG A 157 1.19 -9.50 -10.69
C ARG A 157 1.00 -8.06 -10.26
N PHE A 158 1.76 -7.60 -9.28
CA PHE A 158 1.71 -6.23 -8.79
C PHE A 158 2.05 -5.22 -9.88
N GLU A 159 3.11 -5.45 -10.67
CA GLU A 159 3.47 -4.54 -11.77
C GLU A 159 2.33 -4.38 -12.78
N ARG A 160 1.63 -5.45 -13.12
CA ARG A 160 0.45 -5.37 -14.02
C ARG A 160 -0.68 -4.55 -13.41
N ILE A 161 -0.96 -4.75 -12.11
CA ILE A 161 -1.99 -3.98 -11.39
C ILE A 161 -1.57 -2.50 -11.30
N TRP A 162 -0.31 -2.24 -10.95
CA TRP A 162 0.24 -0.90 -10.81
C TRP A 162 0.22 -0.11 -12.11
N ALA A 163 0.60 -0.74 -13.21
CA ALA A 163 0.60 -0.11 -14.54
C ALA A 163 -0.81 0.30 -14.99
N ALA A 164 -1.81 -0.50 -14.66
CA ALA A 164 -3.20 -0.22 -14.99
C ALA A 164 -3.89 0.73 -13.99
N ALA A 165 -3.36 0.86 -12.77
CA ALA A 165 -3.95 1.65 -11.70
C ALA A 165 -3.79 3.15 -11.95
N ARG A 166 -4.74 3.94 -11.45
CA ARG A 166 -4.78 5.40 -11.60
C ARG A 166 -4.30 6.09 -10.32
N PRO A 167 -3.57 7.21 -10.40
CA PRO A 167 -3.27 8.02 -9.22
C PRO A 167 -4.55 8.39 -8.48
N LEU A 168 -4.44 8.66 -7.17
CA LEU A 168 -5.55 9.24 -6.42
C LEU A 168 -6.02 10.53 -7.10
N PRO A 169 -7.35 10.74 -7.25
CA PRO A 169 -7.88 12.00 -7.74
C PRO A 169 -7.36 13.16 -6.87
N GLY A 170 -6.76 14.18 -7.51
CA GLY A 170 -6.09 15.30 -6.84
C GLY A 170 -4.57 15.22 -6.86
N MET A 171 -3.98 14.03 -7.06
CA MET A 171 -2.53 13.80 -7.14
C MET A 171 -2.00 13.59 -8.57
N ALA A 172 -2.84 13.43 -9.56
CA ALA A 172 -2.39 13.55 -10.93
C ALA A 172 -1.78 14.95 -11.08
N ALA A 173 -0.47 15.01 -11.37
CA ALA A 173 0.18 16.28 -11.71
C ALA A 173 -0.78 17.03 -12.61
N ALA A 174 -1.23 18.18 -12.15
CA ALA A 174 -2.30 18.94 -12.78
C ALA A 174 -2.00 19.14 -14.26
N ALA A 175 -2.48 18.22 -15.10
CA ALA A 175 -2.96 18.68 -16.39
C ALA A 175 -4.04 19.70 -16.04
N PRO A 176 -3.95 20.95 -16.51
CA PRO A 176 -4.93 21.94 -16.13
C PRO A 176 -6.29 21.39 -16.54
N ALA A 177 -7.07 20.96 -15.54
CA ALA A 177 -8.48 20.74 -15.74
C ALA A 177 -9.00 22.03 -16.39
N PRO A 178 -9.78 21.96 -17.48
CA PRO A 178 -10.37 23.17 -18.03
C PRO A 178 -11.08 23.85 -16.88
N ALA A 179 -10.58 25.02 -16.50
CA ALA A 179 -11.06 25.80 -15.37
C ALA A 179 -12.55 26.10 -15.59
N ARG A 180 -13.41 25.29 -15.02
CA ARG A 180 -14.78 25.68 -14.74
C ARG A 180 -14.71 26.57 -13.51
N ARG A 181 -14.55 27.85 -13.76
CA ARG A 181 -14.11 28.86 -12.80
C ARG A 181 -15.08 29.10 -11.63
N ASP A 182 -16.28 28.52 -11.61
CA ASP A 182 -17.32 28.97 -10.70
C ASP A 182 -18.17 27.88 -10.04
N CYS A 183 -17.85 26.60 -10.21
CA CYS A 183 -18.63 25.51 -9.63
C CYS A 183 -17.89 24.87 -8.46
N ALA A 184 -18.21 25.27 -7.24
CA ALA A 184 -17.51 24.84 -6.04
C ALA A 184 -18.28 23.76 -5.21
N ILE A 185 -19.49 23.40 -5.60
CA ILE A 185 -20.31 22.43 -4.87
C ILE A 185 -19.94 21.03 -5.37
N LYS A 186 -19.50 20.16 -4.48
CA LYS A 186 -19.12 18.77 -4.79
C LYS A 186 -20.31 17.85 -4.70
N GLY A 187 -20.65 17.12 -5.75
CA GLY A 187 -21.68 16.10 -5.74
C GLY A 187 -21.09 14.70 -5.86
N ASN A 188 -21.12 13.91 -4.79
CA ASN A 188 -20.63 12.54 -4.75
C ASN A 188 -21.74 11.52 -4.54
N ILE A 189 -21.56 10.31 -5.02
CA ILE A 189 -22.45 9.16 -4.80
C ILE A 189 -21.82 8.32 -3.68
N ASN A 190 -22.51 8.20 -2.55
CA ASN A 190 -22.03 7.38 -1.45
C ASN A 190 -22.20 5.87 -1.74
N MET A 191 -21.74 5.04 -0.84
CA MET A 191 -21.79 3.57 -0.97
C MET A 191 -23.19 2.99 -1.05
N GLN A 192 -24.19 3.70 -0.52
CA GLN A 192 -25.59 3.32 -0.59
C GLN A 192 -26.25 3.77 -1.89
N GLY A 193 -25.47 4.36 -2.82
CA GLY A 193 -25.97 4.90 -4.08
C GLY A 193 -26.67 6.26 -3.95
N GLU A 194 -26.59 6.89 -2.75
CA GLU A 194 -27.22 8.18 -2.53
C GLU A 194 -26.40 9.31 -3.12
N ARG A 195 -27.05 10.22 -3.82
CA ARG A 195 -26.47 11.41 -4.43
C ARG A 195 -26.43 12.56 -3.43
N LEU A 196 -25.24 12.88 -2.94
CA LEU A 196 -25.05 13.90 -1.91
C LEU A 196 -24.25 15.07 -2.47
N TYR A 197 -24.66 16.32 -2.13
CA TYR A 197 -23.83 17.48 -2.45
C TYR A 197 -23.27 18.14 -1.18
N HIS A 198 -22.06 18.67 -1.29
CA HIS A 198 -21.29 19.28 -0.23
C HIS A 198 -20.91 20.70 -0.61
N LEU A 199 -21.16 21.63 0.32
CA LEU A 199 -20.81 23.05 0.15
C LEU A 199 -19.38 23.33 0.58
N PRO A 200 -18.67 24.28 -0.05
CA PRO A 200 -17.37 24.76 0.40
C PRO A 200 -17.42 25.14 1.88
N GLY A 201 -16.41 24.72 2.65
CA GLY A 201 -16.35 24.95 4.10
C GLY A 201 -17.34 24.11 4.91
N GLY A 202 -18.17 23.30 4.29
CA GLY A 202 -19.05 22.35 4.98
C GLY A 202 -18.29 21.16 5.57
N ARG A 203 -18.87 20.55 6.61
CA ARG A 203 -18.26 19.36 7.25
C ARG A 203 -18.05 18.25 6.23
N GLY A 204 -16.79 17.86 6.02
CA GLY A 204 -16.43 16.81 5.09
C GLY A 204 -16.19 17.24 3.64
N TYR A 205 -16.38 18.53 3.30
CA TYR A 205 -16.19 19.02 1.93
C TYR A 205 -14.80 18.71 1.37
N ASP A 206 -13.75 18.94 2.14
CA ASP A 206 -12.37 18.74 1.69
C ASP A 206 -12.03 17.24 1.49
N ARG A 207 -12.82 16.36 2.09
CA ARG A 207 -12.66 14.90 1.99
C ARG A 207 -13.34 14.30 0.76
N VAL A 208 -14.30 15.02 0.19
CA VAL A 208 -15.03 14.55 -0.99
C VAL A 208 -14.19 14.78 -2.23
N ILE A 209 -13.90 13.71 -2.93
CA ILE A 209 -13.22 13.71 -4.22
C ILE A 209 -14.25 13.36 -5.26
N ILE A 210 -14.38 14.15 -6.33
CA ILE A 210 -15.37 13.95 -7.38
C ILE A 210 -14.83 12.99 -8.45
N ASP A 211 -15.48 11.84 -8.61
CA ASP A 211 -15.23 10.91 -9.70
C ASP A 211 -16.30 11.04 -10.79
N THR A 212 -15.96 11.84 -11.80
CA THR A 212 -16.88 12.08 -12.92
C THR A 212 -17.13 10.83 -13.77
N ALA A 213 -16.27 9.82 -13.70
CA ALA A 213 -16.48 8.55 -14.41
C ALA A 213 -17.60 7.69 -13.79
N HIS A 214 -17.90 7.93 -12.51
CA HIS A 214 -19.00 7.27 -11.79
C HIS A 214 -20.26 8.13 -11.66
N GLY A 215 -20.37 9.19 -12.49
CA GLY A 215 -21.55 10.05 -12.50
C GLY A 215 -21.56 11.13 -11.42
N GLU A 216 -20.46 11.26 -10.66
CA GLU A 216 -20.25 12.36 -9.73
C GLU A 216 -19.88 13.63 -10.48
N ARG A 217 -20.19 14.80 -9.93
CA ARG A 217 -19.97 16.06 -10.64
C ARG A 217 -19.93 17.27 -9.74
N TRP A 218 -19.41 18.36 -10.28
CA TRP A 218 -19.45 19.67 -9.67
C TRP A 218 -20.74 20.40 -10.03
N PHE A 219 -21.25 21.20 -9.10
CA PHE A 219 -22.41 22.06 -9.30
C PHE A 219 -22.03 23.52 -9.01
N CYS A 220 -22.61 24.45 -9.77
CA CYS A 220 -22.38 25.87 -9.61
C CYS A 220 -23.35 26.50 -8.60
N SER A 221 -24.44 25.83 -8.26
CA SER A 221 -25.41 26.27 -7.24
C SER A 221 -26.11 25.08 -6.56
N GLU A 222 -26.59 25.27 -5.34
CA GLU A 222 -27.41 24.27 -4.63
C GLU A 222 -28.68 23.96 -5.43
N ARG A 223 -29.27 24.96 -6.07
CA ARG A 223 -30.47 24.77 -6.92
C ARG A 223 -30.20 23.80 -8.07
N GLU A 224 -29.02 23.91 -8.71
CA GLU A 224 -28.60 22.99 -9.76
C GLU A 224 -28.44 21.56 -9.21
N ALA A 225 -27.82 21.39 -8.04
CA ALA A 225 -27.64 20.10 -7.41
C ALA A 225 -28.99 19.45 -7.07
N VAL A 226 -29.90 20.20 -6.45
CA VAL A 226 -31.23 19.72 -6.11
C VAL A 226 -32.04 19.39 -7.35
N ALA A 227 -32.02 20.23 -8.38
CA ALA A 227 -32.72 19.97 -9.64
C ALA A 227 -32.21 18.72 -10.37
N ALA A 228 -30.94 18.35 -10.12
CA ALA A 228 -30.33 17.13 -10.64
C ALA A 228 -30.59 15.89 -9.75
N GLY A 229 -31.40 16.00 -8.70
CA GLY A 229 -31.76 14.90 -7.81
C GLY A 229 -30.72 14.62 -6.71
N TRP A 230 -29.90 15.60 -6.35
CA TRP A 230 -28.94 15.50 -5.27
C TRP A 230 -29.47 16.14 -3.99
N ARG A 231 -29.16 15.57 -2.84
CA ARG A 231 -29.54 16.11 -1.53
C ARG A 231 -28.31 16.61 -0.75
N ARG A 232 -28.52 17.55 0.16
CA ARG A 232 -27.42 18.11 0.95
C ARG A 232 -26.85 17.05 1.91
N ALA A 233 -25.54 16.89 1.95
CA ALA A 233 -24.87 16.05 2.91
C ALA A 233 -25.00 16.65 4.33
N GLY A 234 -25.36 15.81 5.31
CA GLY A 234 -25.53 16.23 6.70
C GLY A 234 -26.78 17.05 7.00
N GLY A 235 -27.73 17.21 6.09
CA GLY A 235 -29.07 17.72 6.35
C GLY A 235 -29.98 16.59 6.85
N ARG A 236 -30.48 16.69 8.07
CA ARG A 236 -31.72 16.01 8.50
C ARG A 236 -32.89 16.80 8.02
#